data_4e9ff1db481972299b5cd339b2f02930
#
_entry.id   4e9ff1db481972299b5cd339b2f02930
#
_cell.length_a   1.000
_cell.length_b   1.000
_cell.length_c   1.000
_cell.angle_alpha   90.00
_cell.angle_beta   90.00
_cell.angle_gamma   90.00
#
_symmetry.space_group_name_H-M   'P 1'
#
loop_
_entity.id
_entity.type
_entity.pdbx_description
1 polymer ?
#
loop_
_entity_poly.entity_id
_entity_poly.type
_entity_poly.pdbx_seq_one_letter_code
_entity_poly.pdbx_strand_id
1 'polypeptide(L)'
;MGYPKNPNTIIIKNNFYKSGLSELQVWNYYQSVKARFLQTTKNRDLSVLIMTELNKPIIRRNVGGKTIRITPQNYDKIITGRTIGFYSAMTSIEQYGIIDVDIDPGDGFHWAKKVTADVYNFVMDKMPLVRKVHIIFTGKTSFHIICDFGRKMRIDTIRFLLKKFLQNSELSKAYTIEAKRRPGIPNLDLSPNKVRGNYITLHSLSIIGLRCMEVPYTQLKNFNPIKGRIK
;
A
#
# COMPACT_ATOMS: atom_id res chain seq x y z
N MET A 1 23.20 9.26 12.87
CA MET A 1 22.20 9.53 13.91
C MET A 1 21.81 8.20 14.52
N GLY A 2 22.14 7.98 15.81
CA GLY A 2 21.77 6.76 16.53
C GLY A 2 20.26 6.78 16.80
N TYR A 3 19.59 5.66 16.55
CA TYR A 3 18.21 5.47 16.99
C TYR A 3 18.19 5.38 18.52
N PRO A 4 17.16 5.88 19.19
CA PRO A 4 17.05 5.74 20.63
C PRO A 4 17.11 4.25 20.99
N LYS A 5 18.05 3.89 21.88
CA LYS A 5 18.29 2.51 22.31
C LYS A 5 17.11 1.92 23.10
N ASN A 6 16.24 2.80 23.63
CA ASN A 6 15.08 2.40 24.41
C ASN A 6 13.85 3.23 23.99
N PRO A 7 12.80 2.60 23.43
CA PRO A 7 11.59 3.31 23.01
C PRO A 7 10.85 3.98 24.18
N ASN A 8 11.08 3.53 25.42
CA ASN A 8 10.47 4.13 26.62
C ASN A 8 11.06 5.49 26.99
N THR A 9 12.20 5.88 26.40
CA THR A 9 12.80 7.22 26.57
C THR A 9 12.27 8.23 25.55
N ILE A 10 11.41 7.83 24.62
CA ILE A 10 10.81 8.74 23.65
C ILE A 10 9.76 9.58 24.37
N ILE A 11 10.13 10.82 24.72
CA ILE A 11 9.21 11.78 25.30
C ILE A 11 8.17 12.14 24.24
N ILE A 12 6.94 11.67 24.43
CA ILE A 12 5.81 11.87 23.53
C ILE A 12 5.33 13.31 23.69
N LYS A 13 5.96 14.26 23.02
CA LYS A 13 5.48 15.66 23.03
C LYS A 13 4.77 16.09 21.75
N ASN A 14 4.88 15.34 20.65
CA ASN A 14 4.30 15.74 19.38
C ASN A 14 3.55 14.60 18.71
N ASN A 15 2.33 14.86 18.33
CA ASN A 15 1.54 13.99 17.46
C ASN A 15 2.07 14.11 16.03
N PHE A 16 2.87 13.17 15.56
CA PHE A 16 3.47 13.19 14.22
C PHE A 16 2.47 12.93 13.11
N TYR A 17 1.36 12.30 13.47
CA TYR A 17 0.34 11.92 12.52
C TYR A 17 -0.85 12.85 12.63
N LYS A 18 -1.50 13.14 11.53
CA LYS A 18 -2.79 13.82 11.53
C LYS A 18 -3.86 13.11 12.37
N SER A 19 -3.61 11.84 12.71
CA SER A 19 -4.46 11.00 13.57
C SER A 19 -4.18 11.11 15.06
N GLY A 20 -3.15 11.83 15.47
CA GLY A 20 -2.75 11.94 16.88
C GLY A 20 -1.99 10.76 17.47
N LEU A 21 -1.47 9.83 16.65
CA LEU A 21 -0.66 8.71 17.16
C LEU A 21 0.68 9.20 17.73
N SER A 22 1.08 8.61 18.83
CA SER A 22 2.41 8.82 19.42
C SER A 22 3.45 7.87 18.82
N GLU A 23 4.74 8.21 18.98
CA GLU A 23 5.85 7.34 18.57
C GLU A 23 5.77 5.97 19.25
N LEU A 24 5.36 5.92 20.53
CA LEU A 24 5.20 4.67 21.26
C LEU A 24 4.07 3.80 20.70
N GLN A 25 2.93 4.39 20.34
CA GLN A 25 1.83 3.65 19.71
C GLN A 25 2.25 3.07 18.36
N VAL A 26 3.00 3.83 17.54
CA VAL A 26 3.55 3.35 16.27
C VAL A 26 4.53 2.20 16.49
N TRP A 27 5.44 2.35 17.44
CA TRP A 27 6.39 1.29 17.81
C TRP A 27 5.67 0.01 18.24
N ASN A 28 4.77 0.13 19.22
CA ASN A 28 4.00 -1.01 19.74
C ASN A 28 3.20 -1.70 18.64
N TYR A 29 2.59 -0.93 17.75
CA TYR A 29 1.90 -1.49 16.59
C TYR A 29 2.82 -2.38 15.75
N TYR A 30 3.98 -1.84 15.33
CA TYR A 30 4.91 -2.62 14.50
C TYR A 30 5.48 -3.83 15.23
N GLN A 31 5.68 -3.76 16.55
CA GLN A 31 6.04 -4.93 17.34
C GLN A 31 4.92 -5.99 17.33
N SER A 32 3.67 -5.58 17.46
CA SER A 32 2.53 -6.50 17.46
C SER A 32 2.32 -7.22 16.13
N VAL A 33 2.73 -6.63 15.01
CA VAL A 33 2.60 -7.23 13.66
C VAL A 33 3.91 -7.79 13.12
N LYS A 34 5.00 -7.78 13.88
CA LYS A 34 6.37 -8.11 13.45
C LYS A 34 6.45 -9.38 12.61
N ALA A 35 5.91 -10.49 13.08
CA ALA A 35 5.98 -11.77 12.37
C ALA A 35 5.28 -11.71 11.00
N ARG A 36 4.06 -11.16 10.95
CA ARG A 36 3.27 -11.03 9.71
C ARG A 36 3.93 -10.06 8.75
N PHE A 37 4.47 -8.96 9.27
CA PHE A 37 5.15 -7.95 8.46
C PHE A 37 6.43 -8.53 7.81
N LEU A 38 7.25 -9.27 8.57
CA LEU A 38 8.42 -9.96 8.06
C LEU A 38 8.07 -10.98 6.98
N GLN A 39 6.97 -11.72 7.15
CA GLN A 39 6.47 -12.64 6.13
C GLN A 39 6.08 -11.91 4.84
N THR A 40 5.35 -10.80 4.95
CA THR A 40 4.88 -10.00 3.80
C THR A 40 6.04 -9.34 3.05
N THR A 41 7.09 -8.93 3.76
CA THR A 41 8.24 -8.21 3.19
C THR A 41 9.40 -9.11 2.79
N LYS A 42 9.26 -10.42 2.98
CA LYS A 42 10.31 -11.40 2.67
C LYS A 42 10.80 -11.23 1.22
N ASN A 43 12.12 -11.06 1.06
CA ASN A 43 12.78 -10.90 -0.25
C ASN A 43 12.31 -9.68 -1.08
N ARG A 44 11.73 -8.66 -0.43
CA ARG A 44 11.33 -7.42 -1.10
C ARG A 44 12.28 -6.28 -0.75
N ASP A 45 12.62 -5.49 -1.76
CA ASP A 45 13.20 -4.18 -1.55
C ASP A 45 12.08 -3.22 -1.13
N LEU A 46 12.37 -2.38 -0.14
CA LEU A 46 11.38 -1.52 0.49
C LEU A 46 11.78 -0.04 0.38
N SER A 47 10.77 0.80 0.31
CA SER A 47 10.88 2.22 0.63
C SER A 47 10.17 2.46 1.97
N VAL A 48 10.80 3.23 2.84
CA VAL A 48 10.28 3.53 4.17
C VAL A 48 9.88 4.99 4.25
N LEU A 49 8.66 5.26 4.61
CA LEU A 49 8.16 6.60 4.91
C LEU A 49 8.40 6.88 6.39
N ILE A 50 9.20 7.89 6.68
CA ILE A 50 9.60 8.25 8.04
C ILE A 50 9.24 9.71 8.31
N MET A 51 8.77 10.01 9.51
CA MET A 51 8.60 11.38 9.98
C MET A 51 9.93 11.95 10.49
N THR A 52 10.32 13.11 9.98
CA THR A 52 11.50 13.83 10.47
C THR A 52 11.22 14.53 11.80
N GLU A 53 12.24 15.05 12.44
CA GLU A 53 12.13 15.89 13.64
C GLU A 53 11.33 17.18 13.39
N LEU A 54 11.33 17.66 12.16
CA LEU A 54 10.55 18.83 11.72
C LEU A 54 9.12 18.48 11.30
N ASN A 55 8.62 17.28 11.66
CA ASN A 55 7.29 16.77 11.29
C ASN A 55 7.03 16.75 9.78
N LYS A 56 8.08 16.58 8.97
CA LYS A 56 7.97 16.41 7.51
C LYS A 56 8.16 14.95 7.14
N PRO A 57 7.23 14.33 6.39
CA PRO A 57 7.40 12.97 5.92
C PRO A 57 8.47 12.91 4.82
N ILE A 58 9.38 11.96 4.91
CA ILE A 58 10.38 11.68 3.89
C ILE A 58 10.35 10.20 3.50
N ILE A 59 10.60 9.92 2.23
CA ILE A 59 10.72 8.54 1.75
C ILE A 59 12.21 8.18 1.65
N ARG A 60 12.62 7.17 2.40
CA ARG A 60 13.96 6.57 2.30
C ARG A 60 13.89 5.30 1.48
N ARG A 61 14.69 5.22 0.43
CA ARG A 61 14.82 4.03 -0.44
C ARG A 61 16.08 3.25 -0.17
N ASN A 62 17.07 3.90 0.41
CA ASN A 62 18.37 3.34 0.70
C ASN A 62 18.83 3.71 2.11
N VAL A 63 19.61 2.84 2.71
CA VAL A 63 20.37 3.10 3.94
C VAL A 63 21.81 2.71 3.67
N GLY A 64 22.75 3.65 3.84
CA GLY A 64 24.16 3.42 3.51
C GLY A 64 24.42 3.00 2.06
N GLY A 65 23.67 3.59 1.09
CA GLY A 65 23.79 3.26 -0.33
C GLY A 65 23.14 1.93 -0.77
N LYS A 66 22.66 1.12 0.17
CA LYS A 66 22.02 -0.18 -0.11
C LYS A 66 20.50 -0.09 -0.03
N THR A 67 19.79 -0.85 -0.86
CA THR A 67 18.32 -0.98 -0.78
C THR A 67 17.90 -1.50 0.59
N ILE A 68 16.76 -1.04 1.07
CA ILE A 68 16.23 -1.44 2.37
C ILE A 68 15.57 -2.81 2.23
N ARG A 69 16.08 -3.79 2.95
CA ARG A 69 15.46 -5.10 3.16
C ARG A 69 15.30 -5.34 4.64
N ILE A 70 14.12 -5.75 5.06
CA ILE A 70 13.85 -6.04 6.47
C ILE A 70 14.02 -7.52 6.74
N THR A 71 14.81 -7.81 7.75
CA THR A 71 15.07 -9.15 8.27
C THR A 71 14.84 -9.17 9.79
N PRO A 72 14.69 -10.34 10.42
CA PRO A 72 14.59 -10.40 11.88
C PRO A 72 15.73 -9.68 12.60
N GLN A 73 16.95 -9.71 12.05
CA GLN A 73 18.16 -9.15 12.66
C GLN A 73 18.22 -7.61 12.59
N ASN A 74 17.60 -7.00 11.58
CA ASN A 74 17.65 -5.56 11.40
C ASN A 74 16.29 -4.86 11.65
N TYR A 75 15.24 -5.63 11.98
CA TYR A 75 13.88 -5.12 12.16
C TYR A 75 13.84 -3.90 13.09
N ASP A 76 14.36 -4.07 14.30
CA ASP A 76 14.30 -3.04 15.33
C ASP A 76 15.27 -1.87 15.09
N LYS A 77 16.18 -2.01 14.10
CA LYS A 77 17.05 -0.93 13.63
C LYS A 77 16.37 -0.06 12.57
N ILE A 78 15.47 -0.65 11.75
CA ILE A 78 14.79 0.04 10.65
C ILE A 78 13.46 0.61 11.12
N ILE A 79 12.73 -0.13 11.94
CA ILE A 79 11.44 0.29 12.47
C ILE A 79 11.65 1.06 13.76
N THR A 80 11.15 2.29 13.77
CA THR A 80 11.20 3.20 14.92
C THR A 80 9.81 3.76 15.16
N GLY A 81 9.59 4.45 16.26
CA GLY A 81 8.35 5.18 16.53
C GLY A 81 8.01 6.24 15.48
N ARG A 82 8.98 6.64 14.65
CA ARG A 82 8.80 7.59 13.55
C ARG A 82 8.54 6.94 12.20
N THR A 83 8.46 5.63 12.15
CA THR A 83 8.17 4.89 10.91
C THR A 83 6.69 5.00 10.58
N ILE A 84 6.36 5.81 9.57
CA ILE A 84 4.97 5.98 9.13
C ILE A 84 4.49 4.74 8.37
N GLY A 85 5.25 4.32 7.34
CA GLY A 85 4.81 3.23 6.51
C GLY A 85 5.87 2.68 5.58
N PHE A 86 5.51 1.62 4.88
CA PHE A 86 6.39 0.91 3.96
C PHE A 86 5.73 0.72 2.61
N TYR A 87 6.55 0.80 1.57
CA TYR A 87 6.18 0.48 0.21
C TYR A 87 7.10 -0.62 -0.30
N SER A 88 6.51 -1.70 -0.80
CA SER A 88 7.25 -2.77 -1.46
C SER A 88 7.53 -2.40 -2.91
N ALA A 89 8.74 -2.68 -3.37
CA ALA A 89 9.12 -2.48 -4.76
C ALA A 89 8.82 -3.72 -5.60
N MET A 90 8.31 -3.50 -6.81
CA MET A 90 8.15 -4.56 -7.81
C MET A 90 9.50 -4.93 -8.43
N THR A 91 9.68 -6.20 -8.74
CA THR A 91 10.85 -6.73 -9.42
C THR A 91 10.59 -6.86 -10.93
N SER A 92 11.58 -7.29 -11.71
CA SER A 92 11.41 -7.54 -13.15
C SER A 92 10.52 -8.74 -13.47
N ILE A 93 10.44 -9.70 -12.54
CA ILE A 93 9.62 -10.90 -12.64
C ILE A 93 8.70 -10.97 -11.44
N GLU A 94 7.40 -10.97 -11.69
CA GLU A 94 6.36 -10.95 -10.66
C GLU A 94 5.26 -11.97 -10.96
N GLN A 95 4.55 -12.38 -9.91
CA GLN A 95 3.32 -13.17 -10.01
C GLN A 95 2.09 -12.28 -9.91
N TYR A 96 2.23 -11.08 -9.36
CA TYR A 96 1.15 -10.18 -9.02
C TYR A 96 1.18 -8.93 -9.90
N GLY A 97 -0.01 -8.46 -10.26
CA GLY A 97 -0.21 -7.12 -10.84
C GLY A 97 -1.04 -6.26 -9.90
N ILE A 98 -0.79 -4.96 -9.90
CA ILE A 98 -1.45 -4.00 -9.03
C ILE A 98 -2.30 -3.05 -9.86
N ILE A 99 -3.56 -2.87 -9.48
CA ILE A 99 -4.41 -1.78 -9.95
C ILE A 99 -4.63 -0.88 -8.74
N ASP A 100 -4.07 0.32 -8.76
CA ASP A 100 -4.31 1.32 -7.72
C ASP A 100 -5.57 2.11 -8.08
N VAL A 101 -6.58 2.02 -7.22
CA VAL A 101 -7.85 2.75 -7.37
C VAL A 101 -7.65 4.15 -6.78
N ASP A 102 -7.23 5.09 -7.62
CA ASP A 102 -6.92 6.45 -7.22
C ASP A 102 -8.16 7.35 -7.34
N ILE A 103 -8.63 7.85 -6.20
CA ILE A 103 -9.87 8.63 -6.05
C ILE A 103 -9.52 10.01 -5.49
N ASP A 104 -10.22 11.03 -5.93
CA ASP A 104 -10.07 12.37 -5.36
C ASP A 104 -10.54 12.39 -3.90
N PRO A 105 -9.79 13.07 -3.01
CA PRO A 105 -10.17 13.15 -1.58
C PRO A 105 -11.57 13.73 -1.34
N GLY A 106 -12.11 14.51 -2.29
CA GLY A 106 -13.45 15.08 -2.21
C GLY A 106 -14.57 14.13 -2.61
N ASP A 107 -14.27 13.05 -3.35
CA ASP A 107 -15.30 12.14 -3.90
C ASP A 107 -15.87 11.16 -2.85
N GLY A 108 -15.26 11.12 -1.67
CA GLY A 108 -15.68 10.30 -0.56
C GLY A 108 -15.33 8.81 -0.69
N PHE A 109 -15.23 8.17 0.46
CA PHE A 109 -14.82 6.76 0.56
C PHE A 109 -15.82 5.77 -0.07
N HIS A 110 -17.08 6.19 -0.22
CA HIS A 110 -18.10 5.40 -0.90
C HIS A 110 -17.74 5.13 -2.37
N TRP A 111 -17.25 6.15 -3.07
CA TRP A 111 -16.75 6.02 -4.45
C TRP A 111 -15.60 5.03 -4.55
N ALA A 112 -14.63 5.13 -3.64
CA ALA A 112 -13.51 4.18 -3.62
C ALA A 112 -13.99 2.74 -3.54
N LYS A 113 -14.97 2.45 -2.68
CA LYS A 113 -15.57 1.11 -2.56
C LYS A 113 -16.29 0.67 -3.84
N LYS A 114 -17.09 1.57 -4.44
CA LYS A 114 -17.81 1.29 -5.68
C LYS A 114 -16.84 0.94 -6.81
N VAL A 115 -15.88 1.81 -7.10
CA VAL A 115 -14.87 1.58 -8.16
C VAL A 115 -14.09 0.28 -7.92
N THR A 116 -13.72 0.02 -6.66
CA THR A 116 -13.03 -1.22 -6.29
C THR A 116 -13.89 -2.45 -6.57
N ALA A 117 -15.20 -2.39 -6.28
CA ALA A 117 -16.12 -3.49 -6.57
C ALA A 117 -16.29 -3.71 -8.07
N ASP A 118 -16.44 -2.63 -8.85
CA ASP A 118 -16.59 -2.70 -10.31
C ASP A 118 -15.35 -3.34 -10.94
N VAL A 119 -14.15 -2.90 -10.52
CA VAL A 119 -12.88 -3.46 -11.02
C VAL A 119 -12.69 -4.91 -10.58
N TYR A 120 -13.01 -5.25 -9.32
CA TYR A 120 -12.93 -6.62 -8.82
C TYR A 120 -13.79 -7.57 -9.65
N ASN A 121 -15.06 -7.22 -9.86
CA ASN A 121 -15.98 -8.03 -10.65
C ASN A 121 -15.49 -8.20 -12.08
N PHE A 122 -15.07 -7.10 -12.72
CA PHE A 122 -14.52 -7.16 -14.06
C PHE A 122 -13.28 -8.08 -14.14
N VAL A 123 -12.35 -7.97 -13.22
CA VAL A 123 -11.14 -8.79 -13.23
C VAL A 123 -11.48 -10.26 -13.05
N MET A 124 -12.37 -10.59 -12.11
CA MET A 124 -12.78 -11.98 -11.85
C MET A 124 -13.57 -12.60 -13.01
N ASP A 125 -14.43 -11.81 -13.66
CA ASP A 125 -15.33 -12.32 -14.71
C ASP A 125 -14.67 -12.34 -16.10
N LYS A 126 -13.79 -11.38 -16.39
CA LYS A 126 -13.31 -11.12 -17.76
C LYS A 126 -11.81 -11.34 -17.96
N MET A 127 -11.04 -11.57 -16.89
CA MET A 127 -9.59 -11.78 -16.99
C MET A 127 -9.20 -13.23 -16.62
N PRO A 128 -9.33 -14.20 -17.53
CA PRO A 128 -9.16 -15.63 -17.24
C PRO A 128 -7.74 -16.01 -16.80
N LEU A 129 -6.77 -15.13 -17.03
CA LEU A 129 -5.40 -15.32 -16.59
C LEU A 129 -5.19 -14.99 -15.09
N VAL A 130 -6.13 -14.28 -14.47
CA VAL A 130 -6.09 -13.96 -13.04
C VAL A 130 -6.78 -15.06 -12.27
N ARG A 131 -6.03 -15.71 -11.37
CA ARG A 131 -6.53 -16.81 -10.54
C ARG A 131 -7.20 -16.33 -9.27
N LYS A 132 -6.70 -15.24 -8.71
CA LYS A 132 -7.20 -14.69 -7.45
C LYS A 132 -7.01 -13.18 -7.41
N VAL A 133 -7.94 -12.50 -6.76
CA VAL A 133 -7.89 -11.07 -6.53
C VAL A 133 -7.90 -10.78 -5.04
N HIS A 134 -6.98 -9.95 -4.58
CA HIS A 134 -6.96 -9.43 -3.22
C HIS A 134 -7.27 -7.93 -3.25
N ILE A 135 -8.10 -7.48 -2.34
CA ILE A 135 -8.41 -6.07 -2.15
C ILE A 135 -7.66 -5.59 -0.91
N ILE A 136 -6.81 -4.61 -1.06
CA ILE A 136 -6.00 -4.05 0.01
C ILE A 136 -6.44 -2.60 0.25
N PHE A 137 -6.98 -2.31 1.41
CA PHE A 137 -7.17 -0.93 1.86
C PHE A 137 -5.82 -0.29 2.14
N THR A 138 -5.53 0.85 1.53
CA THR A 138 -4.20 1.49 1.61
C THR A 138 -3.96 2.28 2.89
N GLY A 139 -4.94 2.29 3.78
CA GLY A 139 -4.85 3.06 5.05
C GLY A 139 -5.19 4.54 4.90
N LYS A 140 -5.72 4.98 3.76
CA LYS A 140 -6.15 6.38 3.56
C LYS A 140 -7.54 6.44 2.93
N THR A 141 -7.65 6.56 1.63
CA THR A 141 -8.91 6.74 0.90
C THR A 141 -9.06 5.80 -0.29
N SER A 142 -8.03 5.03 -0.61
CA SER A 142 -7.95 4.19 -1.80
C SER A 142 -7.77 2.72 -1.49
N PHE A 143 -7.87 1.90 -2.54
CA PHE A 143 -7.60 0.48 -2.50
C PHE A 143 -6.60 0.10 -3.57
N HIS A 144 -5.75 -0.89 -3.27
CA HIS A 144 -5.04 -1.65 -4.28
C HIS A 144 -5.79 -2.94 -4.56
N ILE A 145 -5.99 -3.24 -5.83
CA ILE A 145 -6.48 -4.52 -6.29
C ILE A 145 -5.27 -5.31 -6.77
N ILE A 146 -4.95 -6.38 -6.09
CA ILE A 146 -3.82 -7.25 -6.41
C ILE A 146 -4.32 -8.45 -7.19
N CYS A 147 -3.94 -8.53 -8.46
CA CYS A 147 -4.28 -9.60 -9.38
C CYS A 147 -3.20 -10.68 -9.33
N ASP A 148 -3.51 -11.85 -8.80
CA ASP A 148 -2.63 -13.01 -8.79
C ASP A 148 -2.80 -13.81 -10.08
N PHE A 149 -1.74 -13.88 -10.91
CA PHE A 149 -1.73 -14.64 -12.14
C PHE A 149 -1.38 -16.13 -11.94
N GLY A 150 -1.08 -16.55 -10.71
CA GLY A 150 -0.70 -17.93 -10.39
C GLY A 150 0.62 -18.39 -11.01
N ARG A 151 1.28 -17.56 -11.78
CA ARG A 151 2.59 -17.81 -12.39
C ARG A 151 3.43 -16.54 -12.47
N LYS A 152 4.73 -16.71 -12.48
CA LYS A 152 5.69 -15.61 -12.64
C LYS A 152 5.75 -15.16 -14.11
N MET A 153 5.70 -13.87 -14.33
CA MET A 153 5.79 -13.20 -15.64
C MET A 153 6.64 -11.94 -15.54
N ARG A 154 7.12 -11.43 -16.68
CA ARG A 154 7.76 -10.11 -16.71
C ARG A 154 6.75 -9.04 -16.30
N ILE A 155 7.17 -8.11 -15.48
CA ILE A 155 6.29 -7.04 -14.96
C ILE A 155 5.69 -6.21 -16.09
N ASP A 156 6.45 -5.97 -17.17
CA ASP A 156 5.95 -5.25 -18.33
C ASP A 156 4.81 -6.01 -19.04
N THR A 157 4.89 -7.34 -19.09
CA THR A 157 3.82 -8.20 -19.62
C THR A 157 2.57 -8.10 -18.76
N ILE A 158 2.72 -8.15 -17.44
CA ILE A 158 1.62 -7.96 -16.49
C ILE A 158 0.93 -6.60 -16.72
N ARG A 159 1.73 -5.53 -16.76
CA ARG A 159 1.21 -4.17 -17.01
C ARG A 159 0.47 -4.07 -18.34
N PHE A 160 1.05 -4.63 -19.41
CA PHE A 160 0.43 -4.65 -20.73
C PHE A 160 -0.92 -5.37 -20.71
N LEU A 161 -1.00 -6.54 -20.09
CA LEU A 161 -2.25 -7.31 -19.97
C LEU A 161 -3.30 -6.53 -19.19
N LEU A 162 -2.98 -6.03 -17.99
CA LEU A 162 -3.90 -5.22 -17.19
C LEU A 162 -4.41 -4.02 -17.99
N LYS A 163 -3.51 -3.28 -18.64
CA LYS A 163 -3.86 -2.10 -19.43
C LYS A 163 -4.79 -2.46 -20.58
N LYS A 164 -4.44 -3.48 -21.37
CA LYS A 164 -5.22 -3.92 -22.52
C LYS A 164 -6.63 -4.35 -22.14
N PHE A 165 -6.77 -5.16 -21.07
CA PHE A 165 -8.08 -5.61 -20.62
C PHE A 165 -8.94 -4.46 -20.10
N LEU A 166 -8.38 -3.58 -19.27
CA LEU A 166 -9.13 -2.45 -18.71
C LEU A 166 -9.53 -1.45 -19.80
N GLN A 167 -8.64 -1.10 -20.74
CA GLN A 167 -8.92 -0.15 -21.82
C GLN A 167 -10.00 -0.65 -22.79
N ASN A 168 -10.08 -1.95 -23.02
CA ASN A 168 -11.07 -2.58 -23.89
C ASN A 168 -12.37 -2.97 -23.17
N SER A 169 -12.58 -2.46 -21.97
CA SER A 169 -13.74 -2.76 -21.13
C SER A 169 -14.71 -1.59 -20.98
N GLU A 170 -15.92 -1.86 -20.52
CA GLU A 170 -16.89 -0.82 -20.14
C GLU A 170 -16.32 0.10 -19.01
N LEU A 171 -15.36 -0.38 -18.22
CA LEU A 171 -14.72 0.44 -17.20
C LEU A 171 -14.00 1.66 -17.79
N SER A 172 -13.48 1.56 -19.01
CA SER A 172 -12.81 2.68 -19.69
C SER A 172 -13.74 3.83 -20.05
N LYS A 173 -15.06 3.61 -20.05
CA LYS A 173 -16.08 4.65 -20.24
C LYS A 173 -16.34 5.44 -18.95
N ALA A 174 -16.20 4.77 -17.81
CA ALA A 174 -16.48 5.34 -16.50
C ALA A 174 -15.24 5.87 -15.75
N TYR A 175 -14.07 5.30 -16.03
CA TYR A 175 -12.82 5.56 -15.30
C TYR A 175 -11.69 5.89 -16.26
N THR A 176 -10.73 6.71 -15.82
CA THR A 176 -9.47 6.88 -16.55
C THR A 176 -8.55 5.69 -16.26
N ILE A 177 -7.79 5.25 -17.25
CA ILE A 177 -6.87 4.12 -17.11
C ILE A 177 -5.48 4.58 -17.46
N GLU A 178 -4.60 4.64 -16.45
CA GLU A 178 -3.19 5.05 -16.59
C GLU A 178 -3.03 6.38 -17.36
N ALA A 179 -4.00 7.24 -17.26
CA ALA A 179 -4.03 8.54 -17.89
C ALA A 179 -3.79 9.66 -16.87
N LYS A 180 -3.58 10.88 -17.37
CA LYS A 180 -3.56 12.05 -16.50
C LYS A 180 -4.89 12.16 -15.75
N ARG A 181 -4.79 12.26 -14.43
CA ARG A 181 -5.94 12.38 -13.55
C ARG A 181 -6.87 13.52 -13.99
N ARG A 182 -8.16 13.25 -14.04
CA ARG A 182 -9.20 14.25 -14.32
C ARG A 182 -10.02 14.46 -13.05
N PRO A 183 -10.30 15.71 -12.65
CA PRO A 183 -11.15 15.96 -11.49
C PRO A 183 -12.50 15.24 -11.60
N GLY A 184 -12.96 14.64 -10.50
CA GLY A 184 -14.23 13.93 -10.43
C GLY A 184 -14.30 12.60 -11.20
N ILE A 185 -13.23 12.15 -11.85
CA ILE A 185 -13.19 10.85 -12.52
C ILE A 185 -12.12 9.99 -11.86
N PRO A 186 -12.50 8.83 -11.26
CA PRO A 186 -11.54 7.90 -10.69
C PRO A 186 -10.51 7.42 -11.71
N ASN A 187 -9.27 7.24 -11.28
CA ASN A 187 -8.20 6.74 -12.10
C ASN A 187 -7.76 5.35 -11.64
N LEU A 188 -7.66 4.43 -12.58
CA LEU A 188 -7.07 3.12 -12.37
C LEU A 188 -5.59 3.21 -12.75
N ASP A 189 -4.74 3.46 -11.75
CA ASP A 189 -3.31 3.64 -11.96
C ASP A 189 -2.58 2.30 -12.00
N LEU A 190 -1.86 2.07 -13.07
CA LEU A 190 -1.01 0.88 -13.28
C LEU A 190 0.47 1.18 -13.08
N SER A 191 0.82 2.39 -12.67
CA SER A 191 2.23 2.80 -12.48
C SER A 191 3.01 1.95 -11.48
N PRO A 192 2.40 1.26 -10.48
CA PRO A 192 3.13 0.30 -9.66
C PRO A 192 3.75 -0.85 -10.46
N ASN A 193 3.16 -1.24 -11.61
CA ASN A 193 3.59 -2.40 -12.40
C ASN A 193 4.78 -2.04 -13.32
N LYS A 194 5.89 -1.71 -12.73
CA LYS A 194 7.19 -1.49 -13.38
C LYS A 194 8.31 -1.87 -12.43
N VAL A 195 9.48 -2.14 -12.96
CA VAL A 195 10.67 -2.39 -12.12
C VAL A 195 10.88 -1.22 -11.17
N ARG A 196 11.00 -1.51 -9.88
CA ARG A 196 11.04 -0.52 -8.77
C ARG A 196 9.77 0.32 -8.61
N GLY A 197 8.67 -0.04 -9.27
CA GLY A 197 7.35 0.51 -8.95
C GLY A 197 6.96 0.16 -7.51
N ASN A 198 6.38 1.11 -6.80
CA ASN A 198 6.08 0.95 -5.38
C ASN A 198 4.58 0.77 -5.16
N TYR A 199 4.23 -0.13 -4.26
CA TYR A 199 2.87 -0.28 -3.73
C TYR A 199 2.92 -0.39 -2.21
N ILE A 200 1.83 -0.01 -1.54
CA ILE A 200 1.81 -0.05 -0.07
C ILE A 200 1.93 -1.48 0.43
N THR A 201 2.77 -1.67 1.43
CA THR A 201 3.00 -2.98 2.06
C THR A 201 1.87 -3.30 3.03
N LEU A 202 1.36 -4.52 2.97
CA LEU A 202 0.37 -5.01 3.93
C LEU A 202 0.90 -4.90 5.37
N HIS A 203 0.05 -4.56 6.31
CA HIS A 203 0.38 -4.21 7.70
C HIS A 203 1.21 -2.92 7.87
N SER A 204 1.43 -2.15 6.81
CA SER A 204 2.00 -0.82 6.92
C SER A 204 0.99 0.17 7.50
N LEU A 205 1.47 1.25 8.11
CA LEU A 205 0.64 2.40 8.43
C LEU A 205 0.60 3.39 7.27
N SER A 206 -0.40 4.24 7.27
CA SER A 206 -0.48 5.42 6.43
C SER A 206 -0.15 6.69 7.20
N ILE A 207 0.02 7.80 6.50
CA ILE A 207 0.29 9.11 7.13
C ILE A 207 -0.82 9.58 8.08
N ILE A 208 -2.04 9.05 7.94
CA ILE A 208 -3.16 9.33 8.84
C ILE A 208 -3.32 8.28 9.95
N GLY A 209 -2.35 7.38 10.10
CA GLY A 209 -2.29 6.40 11.18
C GLY A 209 -3.23 5.22 11.05
N LEU A 210 -3.83 5.01 9.88
CA LEU A 210 -4.59 3.80 9.61
C LEU A 210 -3.69 2.74 9.00
N ARG A 211 -3.89 1.48 9.42
CA ARG A 211 -3.15 0.34 8.87
C ARG A 211 -3.64 -0.05 7.47
N CYS A 212 -2.71 -0.43 6.62
CA CYS A 212 -2.98 -1.14 5.38
C CYS A 212 -3.41 -2.58 5.70
N MET A 213 -4.54 -3.00 5.17
CA MET A 213 -5.12 -4.31 5.48
C MET A 213 -5.90 -4.90 4.31
N GLU A 214 -5.92 -6.22 4.23
CA GLU A 214 -6.76 -6.93 3.28
C GLU A 214 -8.23 -6.82 3.69
N VAL A 215 -9.09 -6.60 2.69
CA VAL A 215 -10.54 -6.48 2.85
C VAL A 215 -11.20 -7.55 1.99
N PRO A 216 -11.85 -8.57 2.57
CA PRO A 216 -12.62 -9.53 1.80
C PRO A 216 -13.69 -8.84 0.94
N TYR A 217 -13.88 -9.27 -0.30
CA TYR A 217 -14.86 -8.66 -1.21
C TYR A 217 -16.26 -8.60 -0.59
N THR A 218 -16.67 -9.66 0.10
CA THR A 218 -17.97 -9.73 0.81
C THR A 218 -18.16 -8.66 1.88
N GLN A 219 -17.07 -8.12 2.41
CA GLN A 219 -17.06 -7.07 3.42
C GLN A 219 -16.85 -5.66 2.84
N LEU A 220 -16.51 -5.54 1.56
CA LEU A 220 -16.13 -4.26 0.94
C LEU A 220 -17.26 -3.22 1.04
N LYS A 221 -18.50 -3.59 0.75
CA LYS A 221 -19.66 -2.68 0.82
C LYS A 221 -19.79 -2.02 2.20
N ASN A 222 -19.62 -2.80 3.25
CA ASN A 222 -19.80 -2.39 4.64
C ASN A 222 -18.46 -2.05 5.32
N PHE A 223 -17.36 -2.00 4.56
CA PHE A 223 -16.06 -1.70 5.11
C PHE A 223 -16.00 -0.25 5.63
N ASN A 224 -15.54 -0.10 6.87
CA ASN A 224 -15.29 1.19 7.50
C ASN A 224 -13.78 1.36 7.74
N PRO A 225 -13.16 2.44 7.23
CA PRO A 225 -11.74 2.72 7.41
C PRO A 225 -11.28 2.76 8.87
N ILE A 226 -12.18 3.09 9.81
CA ILE A 226 -11.89 3.09 11.25
C ILE A 226 -11.39 1.72 11.74
N LYS A 227 -11.77 0.62 11.07
CA LYS A 227 -11.23 -0.72 11.36
C LYS A 227 -9.70 -0.80 11.17
N GLY A 228 -9.13 0.08 10.37
CA GLY A 228 -7.68 0.25 10.22
C GLY A 228 -7.00 1.01 11.35
N ARG A 229 -7.74 1.63 12.28
CA ARG A 229 -7.17 2.37 13.41
C ARG A 229 -6.40 1.41 14.33
N ILE A 230 -5.21 1.80 14.71
CA ILE A 230 -4.46 1.12 15.77
C ILE A 230 -4.91 1.65 17.13
N LYS A 231 -4.92 0.77 18.12
CA LYS A 231 -5.28 1.10 19.51
C LYS A 231 -4.04 1.48 20.29
#